data_ea87cc522174dc33b7c3638454e5388e
#
_entry.id   ea87cc522174dc33b7c3638454e5388e
#
_cell.length_a   1.000
_cell.length_b   1.000
_cell.length_c   1.000
_cell.angle_alpha   90.00
_cell.angle_beta   90.00
_cell.angle_gamma   90.00
#
_symmetry.space_group_name_H-M   'P 1'
#
loop_
_entity.id
_entity.type
_entity.pdbx_description
1 polymer ?
#
loop_
_entity_poly.entity_id
_entity_poly.type
_entity_poly.pdbx_seq_one_letter_code
_entity_poly.pdbx_strand_id
1 'polypeptide(L)'
;MNAPARISGYQNVHRALCDRRLVQSMYSECDVLMERVLLTLHGEAHTCRRAIEWKLFRRDFARYYERDVYPHTLARTLAPYLARGHLDLPEFGFRVNINLSADIAGIDRPKGSKSETDSLIALT
;
A
#
# COMPACT_ATOMS: atom_id res chain seq x y z
N MET A 1 -31.52 -14.25 0.06
CA MET A 1 -30.07 -14.16 0.32
C MET A 1 -29.81 -14.80 1.66
N ASN A 2 -28.93 -15.78 1.74
CA ASN A 2 -28.52 -16.37 3.02
C ASN A 2 -27.65 -15.35 3.78
N ALA A 3 -27.86 -15.23 5.10
CA ALA A 3 -27.04 -14.40 5.94
C ALA A 3 -25.57 -14.88 5.90
N PRO A 4 -24.57 -13.96 5.92
CA PRO A 4 -23.18 -14.33 5.89
C PRO A 4 -22.82 -15.18 7.11
N ALA A 5 -22.13 -16.30 6.88
CA ALA A 5 -21.65 -17.15 7.94
C ALA A 5 -20.48 -16.51 8.69
N ARG A 6 -20.58 -16.35 9.99
CA ARG A 6 -19.50 -15.86 10.86
C ARG A 6 -18.64 -17.03 11.35
N ILE A 7 -17.35 -16.99 11.01
CA ILE A 7 -16.36 -17.96 11.48
C ILE A 7 -15.61 -17.35 12.66
N SER A 8 -15.50 -18.06 13.78
CA SER A 8 -14.80 -17.61 14.97
C SER A 8 -13.93 -18.72 15.58
N GLY A 9 -12.98 -18.33 16.41
CA GLY A 9 -11.98 -19.22 17.01
C GLY A 9 -10.79 -19.48 16.06
N TYR A 10 -9.58 -19.48 16.63
CA TYR A 10 -8.31 -19.56 15.89
C TYR A 10 -8.29 -20.71 14.87
N GLN A 11 -8.61 -21.94 15.29
CA GLN A 11 -8.53 -23.12 14.43
C GLN A 11 -9.51 -23.05 13.24
N ASN A 12 -10.72 -22.55 13.45
CA ASN A 12 -11.73 -22.44 12.41
C ASN A 12 -11.36 -21.34 11.40
N VAL A 13 -10.89 -20.19 11.89
CA VAL A 13 -10.39 -19.09 11.04
C VAL A 13 -9.18 -19.56 10.25
N HIS A 14 -8.21 -20.21 10.88
CA HIS A 14 -7.04 -20.75 10.18
C HIS A 14 -7.43 -21.74 9.09
N ARG A 15 -8.35 -22.67 9.38
CA ARG A 15 -8.86 -23.66 8.41
C ARG A 15 -9.54 -22.97 7.23
N ALA A 16 -10.37 -21.95 7.49
CA ALA A 16 -11.02 -21.18 6.43
C ALA A 16 -10.00 -20.41 5.56
N LEU A 17 -9.00 -19.76 6.14
CA LEU A 17 -7.96 -19.05 5.40
C LEU A 17 -7.09 -19.97 4.54
N CYS A 18 -6.96 -21.25 4.91
CA CYS A 18 -6.21 -22.25 4.15
C CYS A 18 -7.09 -23.01 3.13
N ASP A 19 -8.40 -22.81 3.11
CA ASP A 19 -9.30 -23.52 2.20
C ASP A 19 -9.27 -22.88 0.80
N ARG A 20 -8.69 -23.59 -0.15
CA ARG A 20 -8.56 -23.13 -1.56
C ARG A 20 -9.88 -22.97 -2.30
N ARG A 21 -11.00 -23.45 -1.73
CA ARG A 21 -12.33 -23.27 -2.31
C ARG A 21 -12.92 -21.89 -1.98
N LEU A 22 -12.41 -21.25 -0.93
CA LEU A 22 -12.82 -19.91 -0.54
C LEU A 22 -12.03 -18.88 -1.37
N VAL A 23 -12.75 -17.94 -1.94
CA VAL A 23 -12.20 -16.84 -2.71
C VAL A 23 -12.56 -15.52 -2.04
N GLN A 24 -11.69 -14.54 -2.18
CA GLN A 24 -11.93 -13.19 -1.70
C GLN A 24 -13.04 -12.54 -2.53
N SER A 25 -14.00 -11.86 -1.91
CA SER A 25 -15.11 -11.18 -2.58
C SER A 25 -15.30 -9.71 -2.15
N MET A 26 -14.43 -9.19 -1.29
CA MET A 26 -14.57 -7.85 -0.70
C MET A 26 -14.63 -6.75 -1.78
N TYR A 27 -13.95 -6.94 -2.90
CA TYR A 27 -13.86 -5.96 -3.98
C TYR A 27 -14.71 -6.30 -5.22
N SER A 28 -15.63 -7.26 -5.11
CA SER A 28 -16.48 -7.67 -6.24
C SER A 28 -17.38 -6.56 -6.79
N GLU A 29 -17.67 -5.54 -5.98
CA GLU A 29 -18.45 -4.36 -6.41
C GLU A 29 -17.57 -3.26 -7.06
N CYS A 30 -16.25 -3.42 -7.01
CA CYS A 30 -15.28 -2.45 -7.53
C CYS A 30 -14.49 -3.00 -8.73
N ASP A 31 -15.03 -3.94 -9.47
CA ASP A 31 -14.35 -4.67 -10.54
C ASP A 31 -13.68 -3.76 -11.57
N VAL A 32 -14.30 -2.62 -11.89
CA VAL A 32 -13.74 -1.66 -12.88
C VAL A 32 -12.38 -1.09 -12.44
N LEU A 33 -12.22 -0.80 -11.13
CA LEU A 33 -10.98 -0.24 -10.59
C LEU A 33 -9.99 -1.31 -10.14
N MET A 34 -10.51 -2.47 -9.72
CA MET A 34 -9.73 -3.54 -9.11
C MET A 34 -9.48 -4.71 -10.06
N GLU A 35 -9.89 -4.58 -11.33
CA GLU A 35 -9.64 -5.61 -12.34
C GLU A 35 -8.13 -5.88 -12.44
N ARG A 36 -7.76 -7.16 -12.38
CA ARG A 36 -6.37 -7.64 -12.48
C ARG A 36 -5.42 -7.20 -11.37
N VAL A 37 -5.91 -6.60 -10.31
CA VAL A 37 -5.10 -6.40 -9.09
C VAL A 37 -4.89 -7.75 -8.41
N LEU A 38 -3.74 -7.97 -7.83
CA LEU A 38 -3.38 -9.25 -7.19
C LEU A 38 -4.44 -9.75 -6.21
N LEU A 39 -5.08 -8.83 -5.47
CA LEU A 39 -6.12 -9.14 -4.49
C LEU A 39 -7.39 -9.77 -5.09
N THR A 40 -7.69 -9.49 -6.36
CA THR A 40 -8.90 -9.99 -7.04
C THR A 40 -8.63 -11.20 -7.92
N LEU A 41 -7.36 -11.53 -8.13
CA LEU A 41 -6.98 -12.68 -8.94
C LEU A 41 -7.00 -13.98 -8.13
N HIS A 42 -7.33 -15.09 -8.81
CA HIS A 42 -7.38 -16.43 -8.23
C HIS A 42 -6.66 -17.45 -9.13
N GLY A 43 -6.29 -18.59 -8.54
CA GLY A 43 -5.70 -19.70 -9.28
C GLY A 43 -4.39 -19.34 -10.00
N GLU A 44 -4.28 -19.74 -11.26
CA GLU A 44 -3.09 -19.55 -12.09
C GLU A 44 -2.79 -18.08 -12.36
N ALA A 45 -3.81 -17.26 -12.65
CA ALA A 45 -3.65 -15.83 -12.87
C ALA A 45 -3.03 -15.12 -11.65
N HIS A 46 -3.48 -15.46 -10.44
CA HIS A 46 -2.87 -14.98 -9.19
C HIS A 46 -1.41 -15.41 -9.07
N THR A 47 -1.11 -16.68 -9.35
CA THR A 47 0.25 -17.22 -9.23
C THR A 47 1.21 -16.54 -10.21
N CYS A 48 0.80 -16.36 -11.46
CA CYS A 48 1.58 -15.66 -12.48
C CYS A 48 1.83 -14.20 -12.10
N ARG A 49 0.79 -13.48 -11.69
CA ARG A 49 0.91 -12.09 -11.25
C ARG A 49 1.80 -11.95 -10.02
N ARG A 50 1.61 -12.81 -9.03
CA ARG A 50 2.44 -12.85 -7.82
C ARG A 50 3.92 -13.06 -8.11
N ALA A 51 4.25 -13.94 -9.06
CA ALA A 51 5.64 -14.20 -9.46
C ALA A 51 6.32 -12.96 -10.06
N ILE A 52 5.58 -12.10 -10.75
CA ILE A 52 6.09 -10.84 -11.29
C ILE A 52 6.28 -9.83 -10.15
N GLU A 53 5.26 -9.63 -9.34
CA GLU A 53 5.28 -8.65 -8.25
C GLU A 53 6.29 -9.00 -7.16
N TRP A 54 6.54 -10.29 -6.91
CA TRP A 54 7.57 -10.75 -5.96
C TRP A 54 8.95 -10.17 -6.25
N LYS A 55 9.27 -9.86 -7.51
CA LYS A 55 10.54 -9.25 -7.89
C LYS A 55 10.71 -7.85 -7.31
N LEU A 56 9.61 -7.13 -7.04
CA LEU A 56 9.62 -5.80 -6.44
C LEU A 56 9.85 -5.83 -4.92
N PHE A 57 9.54 -6.97 -4.28
CA PHE A 57 9.66 -7.14 -2.81
C PHE A 57 10.92 -7.89 -2.39
N ARG A 58 11.95 -7.86 -3.21
CA ARG A 58 13.25 -8.47 -2.89
C ARG A 58 13.96 -7.70 -1.78
N ARG A 59 14.76 -8.42 -0.98
CA ARG A 59 15.49 -7.84 0.16
C ARG A 59 16.47 -6.73 -0.26
N ASP A 60 17.07 -6.83 -1.43
CA ASP A 60 17.96 -5.80 -1.98
C ASP A 60 17.20 -4.51 -2.32
N PHE A 61 15.98 -4.59 -2.88
CA PHE A 61 15.11 -3.43 -3.07
C PHE A 61 14.69 -2.81 -1.74
N ALA A 62 14.28 -3.62 -0.75
CA ALA A 62 13.94 -3.10 0.57
C ALA A 62 15.10 -2.33 1.20
N ARG A 63 16.33 -2.86 1.09
CA ARG A 63 17.55 -2.20 1.57
C ARG A 63 17.85 -0.89 0.82
N TYR A 64 17.64 -0.86 -0.49
CA TYR A 64 17.79 0.35 -1.29
C TYR A 64 16.81 1.44 -0.82
N TYR A 65 15.53 1.10 -0.67
CA TYR A 65 14.55 2.06 -0.16
C TYR A 65 14.88 2.54 1.26
N GLU A 66 15.29 1.64 2.15
CA GLU A 66 15.65 1.97 3.53
C GLU A 66 16.86 2.93 3.61
N ARG A 67 17.85 2.74 2.76
CA ARG A 67 19.12 3.46 2.85
C ARG A 67 19.18 4.70 1.98
N ASP A 68 18.58 4.64 0.80
CA ASP A 68 18.79 5.65 -0.23
C ASP A 68 17.53 6.48 -0.52
N VAL A 69 16.33 5.92 -0.40
CA VAL A 69 15.08 6.64 -0.69
C VAL A 69 14.45 7.24 0.56
N TYR A 70 14.21 6.42 1.59
CA TYR A 70 13.49 6.82 2.79
C TYR A 70 14.13 8.02 3.52
N PRO A 71 15.45 8.09 3.75
CA PRO A 71 16.04 9.23 4.45
C PRO A 71 15.84 10.56 3.71
N HIS A 72 15.92 10.55 2.38
CA HIS A 72 15.68 11.75 1.56
C HIS A 72 14.21 12.19 1.61
N THR A 73 13.29 11.25 1.47
CA THR A 73 11.85 11.52 1.55
C THR A 73 11.47 12.03 2.94
N LEU A 74 12.02 11.43 3.99
CA LEU A 74 11.80 11.85 5.37
C LEU A 74 12.32 13.27 5.60
N ALA A 75 13.56 13.56 5.25
CA ALA A 75 14.18 14.88 5.43
C ALA A 75 13.41 15.97 4.70
N ARG A 76 13.03 15.72 3.43
CA ARG A 76 12.24 16.65 2.62
C ARG A 76 10.86 16.90 3.23
N THR A 77 10.21 15.86 3.73
CA THR A 77 8.88 15.97 4.35
C THR A 77 8.95 16.70 5.71
N LEU A 78 10.04 16.50 6.47
CA LEU A 78 10.23 17.09 7.79
C LEU A 78 10.62 18.59 7.73
N ALA A 79 11.33 19.02 6.70
CA ALA A 79 11.87 20.38 6.60
C ALA A 79 10.85 21.50 6.89
N PRO A 80 9.63 21.53 6.34
CA PRO A 80 8.66 22.59 6.63
C PRO A 80 8.15 22.57 8.08
N TYR A 81 8.19 21.43 8.77
CA TYR A 81 7.82 21.34 10.19
C TYR A 81 8.92 21.87 11.08
N LEU A 82 10.18 21.59 10.77
CA LEU A 82 11.33 22.16 11.47
C LEU A 82 11.31 23.70 11.38
N ALA A 83 11.01 24.25 10.20
CA ALA A 83 10.91 25.69 9.99
C ALA A 83 9.80 26.35 10.84
N ARG A 84 8.72 25.61 11.14
CA ARG A 84 7.61 26.10 11.98
C ARG A 84 7.82 25.87 13.48
N GLY A 85 8.78 25.05 13.86
CA GLY A 85 9.09 24.70 15.26
C GLY A 85 8.07 23.80 15.95
N HIS A 86 7.07 23.26 15.23
CA HIS A 86 6.10 22.30 15.75
C HIS A 86 5.67 21.28 14.70
N LEU A 87 5.18 20.14 15.15
CA LEU A 87 4.80 19.00 14.32
C LEU A 87 3.57 18.33 14.92
N ASP A 88 2.53 18.11 14.10
CA ASP A 88 1.46 17.16 14.36
C ASP A 88 1.93 15.78 13.87
N LEU A 89 2.10 14.84 14.79
CA LEU A 89 2.69 13.53 14.48
C LEU A 89 1.83 12.67 13.54
N PRO A 90 0.50 12.56 13.74
CA PRO A 90 -0.39 11.87 12.80
C PRO A 90 -0.35 12.46 11.40
N GLU A 91 -0.47 13.78 11.25
CA GLU A 91 -0.40 14.47 9.95
C GLU A 91 0.94 14.21 9.26
N PHE A 92 2.03 14.37 10.00
CA PHE A 92 3.37 14.15 9.48
C PHE A 92 3.58 12.70 9.02
N GLY A 93 3.18 11.73 9.85
CA GLY A 93 3.29 10.29 9.52
C GLY A 93 2.50 9.94 8.27
N PHE A 94 1.29 10.49 8.12
CA PHE A 94 0.49 10.31 6.91
C PHE A 94 1.17 10.89 5.68
N ARG A 95 1.73 12.09 5.75
CA ARG A 95 2.47 12.74 4.66
C ARG A 95 3.74 11.95 4.26
N VAL A 96 4.49 11.46 5.24
CA VAL A 96 5.65 10.61 4.96
C VAL A 96 5.24 9.36 4.20
N ASN A 97 4.16 8.72 4.65
CA ASN A 97 3.66 7.50 4.00
C ASN A 97 3.21 7.76 2.55
N ILE A 98 2.44 8.83 2.30
CA ILE A 98 2.01 9.21 0.95
C ILE A 98 3.23 9.52 0.06
N ASN A 99 4.19 10.30 0.55
CA ASN A 99 5.38 10.65 -0.21
C ASN A 99 6.24 9.42 -0.53
N LEU A 100 6.43 8.52 0.44
CA LEU A 100 7.18 7.28 0.24
C LEU A 100 6.48 6.34 -0.73
N SER A 101 5.16 6.19 -0.59
CA SER A 101 4.35 5.37 -1.51
C SER A 101 4.43 5.89 -2.95
N ALA A 102 4.39 7.22 -3.14
CA ALA A 102 4.53 7.83 -4.45
C ALA A 102 5.94 7.62 -5.03
N ASP A 103 7.00 7.75 -4.22
CA ASP A 103 8.37 7.49 -4.64
C ASP A 103 8.57 6.02 -5.05
N ILE A 104 7.98 5.07 -4.31
CA ILE A 104 8.03 3.63 -4.62
C ILE A 104 7.21 3.30 -5.87
N ALA A 105 6.04 3.91 -6.03
CA ALA A 105 5.17 3.70 -7.18
C ALA A 105 5.66 4.40 -8.46
N GLY A 106 6.70 5.24 -8.37
CA GLY A 106 7.20 6.01 -9.52
C GLY A 106 6.26 7.13 -9.95
N ILE A 107 5.44 7.65 -9.04
CA ILE A 107 4.57 8.82 -9.31
C ILE A 107 5.45 10.06 -9.39
N ASP A 108 5.46 10.67 -10.56
CA ASP A 108 6.29 11.84 -10.82
C ASP A 108 5.85 13.06 -10.01
N ARG A 109 6.80 13.57 -9.23
CA ARG A 109 6.65 14.78 -8.42
C ARG A 109 7.92 15.62 -8.58
N PRO A 110 8.08 16.31 -9.72
CA PRO A 110 9.35 16.93 -10.11
C PRO A 110 9.87 17.97 -9.10
N LYS A 111 8.99 18.61 -8.36
CA LYS A 111 9.37 19.59 -7.34
C LYS A 111 9.47 18.99 -5.93
N GLY A 112 8.85 17.84 -5.70
CA GLY A 112 8.75 17.22 -4.36
C GLY A 112 8.18 18.18 -3.31
N SER A 113 7.34 19.12 -3.75
CA SER A 113 6.85 20.22 -2.92
C SER A 113 5.70 19.80 -2.01
N LYS A 114 5.43 20.66 -1.00
CA LYS A 114 4.26 20.48 -0.15
C LYS A 114 2.96 20.49 -0.96
N SER A 115 2.84 21.36 -1.95
CA SER A 115 1.64 21.48 -2.79
C SER A 115 1.38 20.22 -3.63
N GLU A 116 2.42 19.57 -4.14
CA GLU A 116 2.28 18.29 -4.86
C GLU A 116 1.80 17.18 -3.91
N THR A 117 2.32 17.15 -2.68
CA THR A 117 1.85 16.21 -1.65
C THR A 117 0.40 16.50 -1.26
N ASP A 118 0.02 17.77 -1.09
CA ASP A 118 -1.37 18.16 -0.78
C ASP A 118 -2.32 17.74 -1.90
N SER A 119 -1.89 17.84 -3.16
CA SER A 119 -2.67 17.36 -4.31
C SER A 119 -2.87 15.84 -4.30
N LEU A 120 -1.85 15.06 -3.93
CA LEU A 120 -1.98 13.62 -3.78
C LEU A 120 -2.93 13.25 -2.62
N ILE A 121 -2.82 13.94 -1.49
CA ILE A 121 -3.68 13.71 -0.32
C ILE A 121 -5.15 14.02 -0.65
N ALA A 122 -5.41 15.02 -1.48
CA ALA A 122 -6.78 15.36 -1.89
C ALA A 122 -7.44 14.30 -2.79
N LEU A 123 -6.66 13.35 -3.33
CA LEU A 123 -7.14 12.24 -4.16
C LEU A 123 -7.39 10.96 -3.36
N THR A 124 -7.02 10.92 -2.08
CA THR A 124 -7.18 9.75 -1.19
C THR A 124 -8.33 9.90 -0.23
#